data_165821c739a1280a2a48718b9d048cff
#
_entry.id   165821c739a1280a2a48718b9d048cff
#
_cell.length_a   1.000
_cell.length_b   1.000
_cell.length_c   1.000
_cell.angle_alpha   90.00
_cell.angle_beta   90.00
_cell.angle_gamma   90.00
#
_symmetry.space_group_name_H-M   'P 1'
#
loop_
_entity.id
_entity.type
_entity.pdbx_description
1 polymer ?
#
loop_
_entity_poly.entity_id
_entity_poly.type
_entity_poly.pdbx_seq_one_letter_code
_entity_poly.pdbx_strand_id
1 'polypeptide(L)'
;MLDKGERSLSPAELIHSCQGLVRSIAWKIHQRLPSSIDLDDLISYGQVGLAEAARDFDTTRGIQFTTYAYYRVRGAVLDGLSTMSWFSPADYSRGRYEQGANAVLRESSAEQGITGELDWFTGTTRALSAACLISDLASASEDHRMAETCSPSAAAEADDLKQVIEQAMNCLTEQERNLIKDVYFKGLTIKEAGERIGISKAWASRLHARVLKSLGLQISHSQT
;
A
#
# COMPACT_ATOMS: atom_id res chain seq x y z
N MET A 1 36.71 6.32 44.42
CA MET A 1 37.52 6.03 43.24
C MET A 1 37.17 4.62 42.80
N LEU A 2 36.25 4.48 41.88
CA LEU A 2 35.88 3.19 41.26
C LEU A 2 36.18 3.38 39.77
N ASP A 3 37.31 2.81 39.40
CA ASP A 3 37.76 2.64 38.02
C ASP A 3 36.74 1.77 37.28
N LYS A 4 35.81 2.38 36.50
CA LYS A 4 34.98 1.71 35.53
C LYS A 4 35.81 1.59 34.23
N GLY A 5 36.69 0.56 34.20
CA GLY A 5 37.33 0.17 32.98
C GLY A 5 36.32 0.01 31.88
N GLU A 6 36.29 0.96 30.96
CA GLU A 6 35.57 0.89 29.70
C GLU A 6 36.15 -0.30 28.90
N ARG A 7 35.57 -1.49 29.09
CA ARG A 7 35.79 -2.58 28.17
C ARG A 7 35.14 -2.15 26.85
N SER A 8 35.95 -1.81 25.88
CA SER A 8 35.50 -1.71 24.50
C SER A 8 34.94 -3.08 24.12
N LEU A 9 33.61 -3.19 24.11
CA LEU A 9 32.92 -4.41 23.69
C LEU A 9 33.33 -4.74 22.27
N SER A 10 33.65 -5.99 22.01
CA SER A 10 33.93 -6.45 20.66
C SER A 10 32.69 -6.30 19.76
N PRO A 11 32.85 -6.13 18.44
CA PRO A 11 31.70 -6.07 17.54
C PRO A 11 30.74 -7.24 17.69
N ALA A 12 31.24 -8.44 18.00
CA ALA A 12 30.43 -9.63 18.23
C ALA A 12 29.57 -9.52 19.50
N GLU A 13 30.12 -8.96 20.59
CA GLU A 13 29.38 -8.73 21.83
C GLU A 13 28.31 -7.65 21.66
N LEU A 14 28.60 -6.60 20.89
CA LEU A 14 27.63 -5.56 20.53
C LEU A 14 26.45 -6.12 19.72
N ILE A 15 26.72 -6.96 18.73
CA ILE A 15 25.69 -7.63 17.92
C ILE A 15 24.84 -8.54 18.82
N HIS A 16 25.48 -9.37 19.66
CA HIS A 16 24.75 -10.29 20.52
C HIS A 16 23.82 -9.56 21.51
N SER A 17 24.28 -8.45 22.08
CA SER A 17 23.49 -7.64 23.03
C SER A 17 22.25 -6.97 22.41
N CYS A 18 22.26 -6.73 21.09
CA CYS A 18 21.21 -5.98 20.38
C CYS A 18 20.33 -6.83 19.46
N GLN A 19 20.43 -8.17 19.48
CA GLN A 19 19.55 -9.04 18.66
C GLN A 19 18.05 -8.85 18.99
N GLY A 20 17.71 -8.65 20.27
CA GLY A 20 16.35 -8.35 20.70
C GLY A 20 15.81 -7.02 20.12
N LEU A 21 16.70 -6.03 19.93
CA LEU A 21 16.36 -4.76 19.30
C LEU A 21 15.96 -4.95 17.83
N VAL A 22 16.70 -5.76 17.07
CA VAL A 22 16.37 -6.08 15.67
C VAL A 22 14.98 -6.67 15.56
N ARG A 23 14.69 -7.70 16.35
CA ARG A 23 13.38 -8.37 16.35
C ARG A 23 12.25 -7.41 16.73
N SER A 24 12.47 -6.54 17.71
CA SER A 24 11.48 -5.53 18.13
C SER A 24 11.19 -4.51 17.02
N ILE A 25 12.22 -4.04 16.30
CA ILE A 25 12.07 -3.09 15.18
C ILE A 25 11.36 -3.77 14.01
N ALA A 26 11.82 -4.96 13.61
CA ALA A 26 11.22 -5.73 12.52
C ALA A 26 9.73 -6.01 12.80
N TRP A 27 9.39 -6.43 14.01
CA TRP A 27 8.00 -6.66 14.43
C TRP A 27 7.14 -5.42 14.33
N LYS A 28 7.60 -4.26 14.81
CA LYS A 28 6.86 -2.99 14.72
C LYS A 28 6.61 -2.55 13.30
N ILE A 29 7.54 -2.81 12.39
CA ILE A 29 7.40 -2.50 10.97
C ILE A 29 6.43 -3.50 10.34
N HIS A 30 6.60 -4.81 10.62
CA HIS A 30 5.76 -5.89 10.09
C HIS A 30 4.27 -5.70 10.40
N GLN A 31 3.91 -5.21 11.59
CA GLN A 31 2.51 -4.93 11.95
C GLN A 31 1.80 -3.92 11.04
N ARG A 32 2.54 -3.14 10.26
CA ARG A 32 2.02 -2.11 9.34
C ARG A 32 2.07 -2.55 7.88
N LEU A 33 2.55 -3.76 7.63
CA LEU A 33 2.75 -4.30 6.30
C LEU A 33 1.72 -5.40 6.01
N PRO A 34 1.45 -5.69 4.73
CA PRO A 34 0.61 -6.82 4.35
C PRO A 34 1.15 -8.14 4.89
N SER A 35 0.24 -9.10 5.15
CA SER A 35 0.58 -10.44 5.69
C SER A 35 1.43 -11.30 4.75
N SER A 36 1.61 -10.88 3.49
CA SER A 36 2.48 -11.54 2.51
C SER A 36 3.98 -11.35 2.79
N ILE A 37 4.32 -10.42 3.69
CA ILE A 37 5.71 -10.13 4.06
C ILE A 37 6.14 -11.02 5.21
N ASP A 38 7.22 -11.78 5.01
CA ASP A 38 7.76 -12.61 6.08
C ASP A 38 8.52 -11.76 7.10
N LEU A 39 8.23 -11.99 8.38
CA LEU A 39 8.93 -11.33 9.48
C LEU A 39 10.43 -11.70 9.49
N ASP A 40 10.76 -12.93 9.14
CA ASP A 40 12.14 -13.42 9.16
C ASP A 40 13.02 -12.72 8.11
N ASP A 41 12.44 -12.34 6.98
CA ASP A 41 13.13 -11.51 5.99
C ASP A 41 13.47 -10.12 6.53
N LEU A 42 12.52 -9.47 7.20
CA LEU A 42 12.77 -8.18 7.86
C LEU A 42 13.83 -8.28 8.96
N ILE A 43 13.82 -9.37 9.73
CA ILE A 43 14.84 -9.65 10.73
C ILE A 43 16.21 -9.81 10.06
N SER A 44 16.29 -10.51 8.94
CA SER A 44 17.52 -10.72 8.18
C SER A 44 18.14 -9.40 7.71
N TYR A 45 17.34 -8.50 7.13
CA TYR A 45 17.83 -7.15 6.78
C TYR A 45 18.24 -6.34 8.02
N GLY A 46 17.47 -6.45 9.10
CA GLY A 46 17.81 -5.80 10.35
C GLY A 46 19.15 -6.30 10.94
N GLN A 47 19.47 -7.60 10.79
CA GLN A 47 20.73 -8.18 11.22
C GLN A 47 21.91 -7.64 10.41
N VAL A 48 21.75 -7.47 9.09
CA VAL A 48 22.77 -6.83 8.25
C VAL A 48 23.05 -5.40 8.74
N GLY A 49 21.98 -4.61 8.97
CA GLY A 49 22.11 -3.24 9.51
C GLY A 49 22.76 -3.20 10.90
N LEU A 50 22.50 -4.19 11.76
CA LEU A 50 23.15 -4.31 13.07
C LEU A 50 24.64 -4.64 12.94
N ALA A 51 25.01 -5.53 12.01
CA ALA A 51 26.41 -5.86 11.75
C ALA A 51 27.20 -4.66 11.22
N GLU A 52 26.60 -3.91 10.29
CA GLU A 52 27.20 -2.65 9.81
C GLU A 52 27.34 -1.62 10.95
N ALA A 53 26.30 -1.48 11.79
CA ALA A 53 26.36 -0.59 12.94
C ALA A 53 27.47 -0.96 13.90
N ALA A 54 27.68 -2.27 14.18
CA ALA A 54 28.74 -2.73 15.08
C ALA A 54 30.13 -2.50 14.51
N ARG A 55 30.29 -2.59 13.17
CA ARG A 55 31.55 -2.31 12.48
C ARG A 55 31.92 -0.82 12.49
N ASP A 56 30.92 0.04 12.25
CA ASP A 56 31.11 1.47 12.04
C ASP A 56 30.92 2.30 13.33
N PHE A 57 30.69 1.63 14.47
CA PHE A 57 30.45 2.30 15.75
C PHE A 57 31.74 2.91 16.34
N ASP A 58 31.68 4.21 16.59
CA ASP A 58 32.75 4.95 17.20
C ASP A 58 32.43 5.24 18.68
N THR A 59 33.14 4.54 19.58
CA THR A 59 32.96 4.68 21.04
C THR A 59 33.38 6.05 21.57
N THR A 60 34.19 6.81 20.83
CA THR A 60 34.69 8.12 21.27
C THR A 60 33.62 9.20 21.26
N ARG A 61 32.50 8.98 20.55
CA ARG A 61 31.41 9.95 20.43
C ARG A 61 30.47 10.03 21.64
N GLY A 62 30.67 9.22 22.67
CA GLY A 62 29.86 9.27 23.89
C GLY A 62 28.40 8.89 23.74
N ILE A 63 28.02 8.27 22.63
CA ILE A 63 26.65 7.82 22.33
C ILE A 63 26.53 6.34 22.69
N GLN A 64 25.41 5.92 23.25
CA GLN A 64 25.15 4.49 23.47
C GLN A 64 24.98 3.74 22.17
N PHE A 65 25.61 2.56 22.05
CA PHE A 65 25.51 1.71 20.86
C PHE A 65 24.05 1.38 20.49
N THR A 66 23.19 1.09 21.47
CA THR A 66 21.79 0.79 21.25
C THR A 66 21.04 1.91 20.52
N THR A 67 21.35 3.18 20.85
CA THR A 67 20.75 4.35 20.17
C THR A 67 21.21 4.45 18.73
N TYR A 68 22.52 4.29 18.48
CA TYR A 68 23.08 4.30 17.13
C TYR A 68 22.56 3.13 16.29
N ALA A 69 22.56 1.92 16.84
CA ALA A 69 22.08 0.70 16.18
C ALA A 69 20.60 0.80 15.83
N TYR A 70 19.77 1.43 16.65
CA TYR A 70 18.34 1.60 16.36
C TYR A 70 18.09 2.25 14.99
N TYR A 71 18.75 3.35 14.69
CA TYR A 71 18.57 4.07 13.43
C TYR A 71 19.13 3.31 12.24
N ARG A 72 20.28 2.63 12.41
CA ARG A 72 20.90 1.83 11.36
C ARG A 72 20.08 0.60 11.03
N VAL A 73 19.63 -0.15 12.03
CA VAL A 73 18.77 -1.32 11.86
C VAL A 73 17.45 -0.94 11.19
N ARG A 74 16.82 0.15 11.66
CA ARG A 74 15.57 0.62 11.05
C ARG A 74 15.76 1.04 9.59
N GLY A 75 16.85 1.73 9.27
CA GLY A 75 17.21 2.09 7.91
C GLY A 75 17.37 0.86 7.04
N ALA A 76 18.20 -0.11 7.47
CA ALA A 76 18.44 -1.35 6.72
C ALA A 76 17.17 -2.17 6.46
N VAL A 77 16.23 -2.24 7.43
CA VAL A 77 14.93 -2.90 7.23
C VAL A 77 14.09 -2.17 6.18
N LEU A 78 14.06 -0.83 6.20
CA LEU A 78 13.31 -0.04 5.22
C LEU A 78 13.95 -0.08 3.83
N ASP A 79 15.28 -0.07 3.75
CA ASP A 79 16.03 -0.20 2.50
C ASP A 79 15.83 -1.60 1.91
N GLY A 80 15.85 -2.65 2.75
CA GLY A 80 15.50 -4.00 2.36
C GLY A 80 14.09 -4.10 1.79
N LEU A 81 13.12 -3.47 2.43
CA LEU A 81 11.76 -3.38 1.92
C LEU A 81 11.67 -2.69 0.54
N SER A 82 12.49 -1.67 0.30
CA SER A 82 12.50 -0.97 -0.99
C SER A 82 13.13 -1.78 -2.12
N THR A 83 14.09 -2.66 -1.79
CA THR A 83 14.77 -3.53 -2.77
C THR A 83 14.02 -4.84 -3.03
N MET A 84 13.21 -5.28 -2.09
CA MET A 84 12.31 -6.40 -2.31
C MET A 84 11.22 -5.93 -3.25
N SER A 85 11.08 -6.53 -4.43
CA SER A 85 9.92 -6.35 -5.32
C SER A 85 8.70 -7.07 -4.73
N TRP A 86 8.32 -6.68 -3.52
CA TRP A 86 7.27 -7.29 -2.69
C TRP A 86 5.88 -7.00 -3.18
N PHE A 87 5.75 -6.01 -4.00
CA PHE A 87 4.49 -5.74 -4.63
C PHE A 87 4.44 -6.57 -5.91
N SER A 88 3.99 -7.83 -5.75
CA SER A 88 3.39 -8.47 -6.91
C SER A 88 2.31 -7.50 -7.43
N PRO A 89 2.04 -7.44 -8.73
CA PRO A 89 0.93 -6.65 -9.25
C PRO A 89 -0.38 -6.90 -8.48
N ALA A 90 -0.59 -8.13 -8.00
CA ALA A 90 -1.74 -8.50 -7.17
C ALA A 90 -1.74 -7.83 -5.78
N ASP A 91 -0.61 -7.74 -5.09
CA ASP A 91 -0.53 -7.08 -3.78
C ASP A 91 -0.69 -5.56 -3.90
N TYR A 92 -0.19 -4.99 -4.98
CA TYR A 92 -0.33 -3.58 -5.29
C TYR A 92 -1.79 -3.22 -5.64
N SER A 93 -2.48 -4.06 -6.41
CA SER A 93 -3.90 -3.89 -6.70
C SER A 93 -4.75 -4.01 -5.45
N ARG A 94 -4.42 -4.99 -4.58
CA ARG A 94 -5.10 -5.18 -3.30
C ARG A 94 -4.94 -3.97 -2.38
N GLY A 95 -3.75 -3.41 -2.26
CA GLY A 95 -3.51 -2.20 -1.47
C GLY A 95 -4.27 -0.98 -2.00
N ARG A 96 -4.36 -0.83 -3.32
CA ARG A 96 -5.16 0.22 -3.98
C ARG A 96 -6.65 0.04 -3.74
N TYR A 97 -7.14 -1.20 -3.89
CA TYR A 97 -8.53 -1.52 -3.58
C TYR A 97 -8.88 -1.20 -2.12
N GLU A 98 -8.07 -1.66 -1.16
CA GLU A 98 -8.29 -1.40 0.26
C GLU A 98 -8.33 0.10 0.58
N GLN A 99 -7.45 0.88 -0.03
CA GLN A 99 -7.40 2.34 0.15
C GLN A 99 -8.64 3.03 -0.43
N GLY A 100 -9.06 2.61 -1.64
CA GLY A 100 -10.27 3.09 -2.29
C GLY A 100 -11.53 2.68 -1.53
N ALA A 101 -11.62 1.42 -1.11
CA ALA A 101 -12.73 0.88 -0.33
C ALA A 101 -12.90 1.61 1.01
N ASN A 102 -11.80 1.85 1.74
CA ASN A 102 -11.83 2.59 2.99
C ASN A 102 -12.31 4.04 2.80
N ALA A 103 -11.97 4.68 1.69
CA ALA A 103 -12.45 6.02 1.37
C ALA A 103 -13.96 6.01 1.10
N VAL A 104 -14.46 5.04 0.32
CA VAL A 104 -15.90 4.85 0.04
C VAL A 104 -16.66 4.60 1.33
N LEU A 105 -16.20 3.70 2.19
CA LEU A 105 -16.86 3.37 3.44
C LEU A 105 -16.94 4.57 4.39
N ARG A 106 -15.89 5.37 4.49
CA ARG A 106 -15.89 6.60 5.31
C ARG A 106 -16.92 7.63 4.83
N GLU A 107 -16.96 7.89 3.53
CA GLU A 107 -17.91 8.84 2.96
C GLU A 107 -19.35 8.29 3.03
N SER A 108 -19.55 7.01 2.76
CA SER A 108 -20.86 6.36 2.87
C SER A 108 -21.39 6.35 4.32
N SER A 109 -20.51 6.20 5.32
CA SER A 109 -20.90 6.29 6.72
C SER A 109 -21.38 7.68 7.12
N ALA A 110 -20.85 8.74 6.51
CA ALA A 110 -21.30 10.10 6.73
C ALA A 110 -22.69 10.38 6.09
N GLU A 111 -23.05 9.63 5.05
CA GLU A 111 -24.37 9.72 4.38
C GLU A 111 -25.43 8.81 5.02
N GLN A 112 -25.04 7.90 5.91
CA GLN A 112 -25.93 6.97 6.61
C GLN A 112 -26.91 7.76 7.49
N GLY A 113 -28.19 7.67 7.17
CA GLY A 113 -29.26 8.42 7.84
C GLY A 113 -29.91 9.50 6.98
N ILE A 114 -29.33 9.87 5.85
CA ILE A 114 -29.89 10.80 4.87
C ILE A 114 -30.60 10.02 3.75
N THR A 115 -30.08 8.86 3.39
CA THR A 115 -30.64 7.94 2.39
C THR A 115 -31.22 6.70 3.08
N GLY A 116 -32.25 6.07 2.47
CA GLY A 116 -32.78 4.80 2.96
C GLY A 116 -31.68 3.73 3.08
N GLU A 117 -31.80 2.82 4.06
CA GLU A 117 -30.79 1.78 4.34
C GLU A 117 -30.46 0.92 3.10
N LEU A 118 -31.48 0.60 2.29
CA LEU A 118 -31.31 -0.18 1.06
C LEU A 118 -30.56 0.61 -0.02
N ASP A 119 -30.84 1.89 -0.18
CA ASP A 119 -30.15 2.74 -1.15
C ASP A 119 -28.70 2.96 -0.76
N TRP A 120 -28.46 3.17 0.54
CA TRP A 120 -27.12 3.25 1.08
C TRP A 120 -26.33 1.97 0.83
N PHE A 121 -26.91 0.81 1.14
CA PHE A 121 -26.25 -0.49 0.97
C PHE A 121 -25.95 -0.78 -0.49
N THR A 122 -26.93 -0.61 -1.38
CA THR A 122 -26.75 -0.86 -2.82
C THR A 122 -25.75 0.09 -3.44
N GLY A 123 -25.78 1.37 -3.09
CA GLY A 123 -24.83 2.38 -3.57
C GLY A 123 -23.40 2.10 -3.12
N THR A 124 -23.23 1.71 -1.86
CA THR A 124 -21.91 1.36 -1.29
C THR A 124 -21.36 0.09 -1.91
N THR A 125 -22.17 -0.95 -2.04
CA THR A 125 -21.76 -2.23 -2.68
C THR A 125 -21.33 -2.02 -4.13
N ARG A 126 -22.08 -1.24 -4.91
CA ARG A 126 -21.72 -0.91 -6.30
C ARG A 126 -20.41 -0.15 -6.40
N ALA A 127 -20.18 0.81 -5.50
CA ALA A 127 -18.93 1.57 -5.47
C ALA A 127 -17.72 0.68 -5.11
N LEU A 128 -17.88 -0.25 -4.17
CA LEU A 128 -16.85 -1.22 -3.82
C LEU A 128 -16.57 -2.18 -4.97
N SER A 129 -17.60 -2.67 -5.65
CA SER A 129 -17.43 -3.53 -6.85
C SER A 129 -16.70 -2.79 -7.96
N ALA A 130 -17.03 -1.53 -8.23
CA ALA A 130 -16.33 -0.72 -9.23
C ALA A 130 -14.84 -0.53 -8.85
N ALA A 131 -14.54 -0.27 -7.58
CA ALA A 131 -13.16 -0.15 -7.10
C ALA A 131 -12.37 -1.46 -7.31
N CYS A 132 -12.99 -2.61 -7.04
CA CYS A 132 -12.40 -3.93 -7.26
C CYS A 132 -12.07 -4.14 -8.75
N LEU A 133 -13.05 -3.97 -9.63
CA LEU A 133 -12.91 -4.16 -11.06
C LEU A 133 -11.85 -3.25 -11.69
N ILE A 134 -11.78 -1.98 -11.26
CA ILE A 134 -10.77 -1.04 -11.74
C ILE A 134 -9.38 -1.42 -11.22
N SER A 135 -9.26 -1.90 -9.98
CA SER A 135 -8.00 -2.37 -9.42
C SER A 135 -7.46 -3.60 -10.15
N ASP A 136 -8.34 -4.54 -10.48
CA ASP A 136 -7.99 -5.75 -11.22
C ASP A 136 -7.58 -5.43 -12.65
N LEU A 137 -8.30 -4.52 -13.32
CA LEU A 137 -7.94 -4.04 -14.66
C LEU A 137 -6.58 -3.33 -14.68
N ALA A 138 -6.31 -2.52 -13.66
CA ALA A 138 -5.03 -1.82 -13.54
C ALA A 138 -3.87 -2.81 -13.35
N SER A 139 -4.07 -3.91 -12.61
CA SER A 139 -3.07 -4.97 -12.41
C SER A 139 -2.82 -5.77 -13.69
N ALA A 140 -3.89 -6.12 -14.40
CA ALA A 140 -3.79 -6.87 -15.66
C ALA A 140 -3.01 -6.08 -16.74
N SER A 141 -3.03 -4.74 -16.69
CA SER A 141 -2.27 -3.90 -17.62
C SER A 141 -0.76 -3.89 -17.36
N GLU A 142 -0.33 -4.20 -16.14
CA GLU A 142 1.09 -4.27 -15.75
C GLU A 142 1.69 -5.66 -15.99
N ASP A 143 0.87 -6.71 -16.02
CA ASP A 143 1.31 -8.11 -16.06
C ASP A 143 1.00 -8.80 -17.42
N HIS A 144 1.64 -8.34 -18.48
CA HIS A 144 1.59 -8.99 -19.81
C HIS A 144 2.15 -10.43 -19.81
N ARG A 145 2.64 -10.94 -18.68
CA ARG A 145 3.31 -12.25 -18.58
C ARG A 145 2.43 -13.39 -18.10
N MET A 146 1.21 -13.15 -17.63
CA MET A 146 0.30 -14.19 -17.12
C MET A 146 -0.79 -14.61 -18.13
N ALA A 147 -0.77 -14.12 -19.37
CA ALA A 147 -1.79 -14.43 -20.39
C ALA A 147 -1.72 -15.86 -20.97
N GLU A 148 -0.75 -16.68 -20.58
CA GLU A 148 -0.56 -18.00 -21.18
C GLU A 148 -1.43 -19.13 -20.59
N THR A 149 -2.21 -18.87 -19.52
CA THR A 149 -3.01 -19.91 -18.86
C THR A 149 -4.52 -19.69 -18.84
N CYS A 150 -5.02 -18.59 -19.40
CA CYS A 150 -6.47 -18.35 -19.46
C CYS A 150 -7.12 -19.06 -20.66
N SER A 151 -8.29 -19.70 -20.43
CA SER A 151 -9.09 -20.25 -21.52
C SER A 151 -9.56 -19.11 -22.45
N PRO A 152 -9.77 -19.37 -23.75
CA PRO A 152 -10.24 -18.37 -24.71
C PRO A 152 -11.54 -17.66 -24.28
N SER A 153 -12.42 -18.36 -23.56
CA SER A 153 -13.66 -17.82 -23.01
C SER A 153 -13.38 -16.78 -21.91
N ALA A 154 -12.47 -17.06 -20.98
CA ALA A 154 -12.11 -16.13 -19.90
C ALA A 154 -11.39 -14.88 -20.45
N ALA A 155 -10.62 -15.02 -21.52
CA ALA A 155 -9.99 -13.88 -22.19
C ALA A 155 -11.02 -12.96 -22.85
N ALA A 156 -12.05 -13.51 -23.50
CA ALA A 156 -13.12 -12.74 -24.12
C ALA A 156 -13.96 -11.98 -23.06
N GLU A 157 -14.30 -12.64 -21.94
CA GLU A 157 -15.03 -12.01 -20.84
C GLU A 157 -14.22 -10.85 -20.19
N ALA A 158 -12.89 -11.01 -20.09
CA ALA A 158 -12.00 -9.97 -19.59
C ALA A 158 -11.93 -8.76 -20.53
N ASP A 159 -11.90 -8.99 -21.84
CA ASP A 159 -11.91 -7.92 -22.86
C ASP A 159 -13.25 -7.17 -22.88
N ASP A 160 -14.38 -7.87 -22.77
CA ASP A 160 -15.70 -7.25 -22.66
C ASP A 160 -15.81 -6.36 -21.41
N LEU A 161 -15.35 -6.86 -20.27
CA LEU A 161 -15.33 -6.10 -19.02
C LEU A 161 -14.45 -4.85 -19.12
N LYS A 162 -13.29 -4.99 -19.76
CA LYS A 162 -12.39 -3.85 -20.02
C LYS A 162 -13.07 -2.78 -20.86
N GLN A 163 -13.76 -3.16 -21.92
CA GLN A 163 -14.50 -2.21 -22.77
C GLN A 163 -15.61 -1.48 -21.98
N VAL A 164 -16.35 -2.19 -21.14
CA VAL A 164 -17.39 -1.58 -20.28
C VAL A 164 -16.78 -0.56 -19.32
N ILE A 165 -15.66 -0.89 -18.68
CA ILE A 165 -14.99 0.04 -17.77
C ILE A 165 -14.43 1.25 -18.52
N GLU A 166 -13.83 1.06 -19.71
CA GLU A 166 -13.33 2.16 -20.54
C GLU A 166 -14.46 3.10 -20.99
N GLN A 167 -15.60 2.55 -21.38
CA GLN A 167 -16.78 3.35 -21.73
C GLN A 167 -17.30 4.14 -20.53
N ALA A 168 -17.42 3.52 -19.36
CA ALA A 168 -17.82 4.19 -18.13
C ALA A 168 -16.83 5.32 -17.75
N MET A 169 -15.53 5.07 -17.89
CA MET A 169 -14.48 6.07 -17.66
C MET A 169 -14.57 7.25 -18.64
N ASN A 170 -15.03 7.03 -19.87
CA ASN A 170 -15.20 8.10 -20.86
C ASN A 170 -16.36 9.04 -20.54
N CYS A 171 -17.35 8.60 -19.75
CA CYS A 171 -18.46 9.44 -19.29
C CYS A 171 -18.05 10.38 -18.13
N LEU A 172 -16.89 10.20 -17.52
CA LEU A 172 -16.38 11.03 -16.45
C LEU A 172 -15.81 12.36 -16.99
N THR A 173 -15.91 13.40 -16.17
CA THR A 173 -15.18 14.65 -16.42
C THR A 173 -13.67 14.41 -16.41
N GLU A 174 -12.89 15.30 -17.02
CA GLU A 174 -11.44 15.17 -17.08
C GLU A 174 -10.79 15.09 -15.69
N GLN A 175 -11.27 15.91 -14.74
CA GLN A 175 -10.77 15.89 -13.35
C GLN A 175 -11.05 14.56 -12.66
N GLU A 176 -12.27 14.04 -12.80
CA GLU A 176 -12.67 12.75 -12.22
C GLU A 176 -11.87 11.58 -12.82
N ARG A 177 -11.72 11.59 -14.13
CA ARG A 177 -10.94 10.57 -14.85
C ARG A 177 -9.47 10.59 -14.44
N ASN A 178 -8.87 11.78 -14.30
CA ASN A 178 -7.48 11.93 -13.86
C ASN A 178 -7.31 11.43 -12.42
N LEU A 179 -8.24 11.73 -11.52
CA LEU A 179 -8.22 11.22 -10.15
C LEU A 179 -8.18 9.69 -10.12
N ILE A 180 -9.10 9.03 -10.83
CA ILE A 180 -9.15 7.55 -10.89
C ILE A 180 -7.88 6.98 -11.53
N LYS A 181 -7.42 7.56 -12.65
CA LYS A 181 -6.18 7.11 -13.29
C LYS A 181 -4.96 7.24 -12.39
N ASP A 182 -4.84 8.34 -11.67
CA ASP A 182 -3.71 8.57 -10.78
C ASP A 182 -3.72 7.62 -9.59
N VAL A 183 -4.90 7.33 -9.01
CA VAL A 183 -5.03 6.40 -7.87
C VAL A 183 -4.83 4.94 -8.30
N TYR A 184 -5.53 4.47 -9.32
CA TYR A 184 -5.58 3.04 -9.66
C TYR A 184 -4.50 2.59 -10.64
N PHE A 185 -4.13 3.41 -11.63
CA PHE A 185 -3.17 3.03 -12.67
C PHE A 185 -1.76 3.55 -12.40
N LYS A 186 -1.60 4.67 -11.68
CA LYS A 186 -0.28 5.21 -11.33
C LYS A 186 0.11 4.99 -9.87
N GLY A 187 -0.79 4.40 -9.06
CA GLY A 187 -0.53 4.04 -7.69
C GLY A 187 -0.35 5.18 -6.71
N LEU A 188 -0.83 6.37 -7.05
CA LEU A 188 -0.78 7.50 -6.14
C LEU A 188 -1.81 7.36 -5.02
N THR A 189 -1.51 7.89 -3.85
CA THR A 189 -2.51 8.02 -2.80
C THR A 189 -3.59 9.03 -3.20
N ILE A 190 -4.80 8.90 -2.65
CA ILE A 190 -5.89 9.87 -2.90
C ILE A 190 -5.46 11.31 -2.58
N LYS A 191 -4.57 11.49 -1.59
CA LYS A 191 -4.00 12.79 -1.25
C LYS A 191 -3.12 13.33 -2.37
N GLU A 192 -2.15 12.56 -2.84
CA GLU A 192 -1.23 12.95 -3.91
C GLU A 192 -1.96 13.18 -5.24
N ALA A 193 -2.91 12.31 -5.57
CA ALA A 193 -3.76 12.48 -6.74
C ALA A 193 -4.60 13.78 -6.66
N GLY A 194 -5.13 14.10 -5.47
CA GLY A 194 -5.83 15.36 -5.22
C GLY A 194 -4.92 16.58 -5.38
N GLU A 195 -3.73 16.55 -4.83
CA GLU A 195 -2.73 17.62 -4.97
C GLU A 195 -2.35 17.88 -6.43
N ARG A 196 -2.23 16.83 -7.26
CA ARG A 196 -1.94 16.96 -8.70
C ARG A 196 -3.04 17.66 -9.50
N ILE A 197 -4.29 17.46 -9.13
CA ILE A 197 -5.44 18.12 -9.77
C ILE A 197 -5.87 19.41 -9.06
N GLY A 198 -5.11 19.87 -8.05
CA GLY A 198 -5.31 21.14 -7.37
C GLY A 198 -6.45 21.15 -6.35
N ILE A 199 -6.81 20.00 -5.77
CA ILE A 199 -7.90 19.90 -4.77
C ILE A 199 -7.40 19.40 -3.41
N SER A 200 -8.11 19.75 -2.34
CA SER A 200 -7.77 19.31 -0.99
C SER A 200 -8.01 17.80 -0.81
N LYS A 201 -7.28 17.17 0.13
CA LYS A 201 -7.44 15.75 0.48
C LYS A 201 -8.92 15.38 0.77
N ALA A 202 -9.61 16.23 1.54
CA ALA A 202 -11.01 15.98 1.91
C ALA A 202 -11.93 16.04 0.70
N TRP A 203 -11.67 16.94 -0.24
CA TRP A 203 -12.42 17.03 -1.49
C TRP A 203 -12.11 15.86 -2.41
N ALA A 204 -10.84 15.47 -2.53
CA ALA A 204 -10.42 14.32 -3.31
C ALA A 204 -11.08 13.01 -2.82
N SER A 205 -11.16 12.80 -1.50
CA SER A 205 -11.84 11.62 -0.93
C SER A 205 -13.33 11.59 -1.28
N ARG A 206 -14.04 12.71 -1.14
CA ARG A 206 -15.45 12.81 -1.50
C ARG A 206 -15.70 12.64 -3.00
N LEU A 207 -14.86 13.27 -3.82
CA LEU A 207 -14.93 13.13 -5.27
C LEU A 207 -14.69 11.69 -5.70
N HIS A 208 -13.68 11.04 -5.16
CA HIS A 208 -13.34 9.64 -5.40
C HIS A 208 -14.51 8.70 -5.10
N ALA A 209 -15.13 8.82 -3.91
CA ALA A 209 -16.29 8.01 -3.52
C ALA A 209 -17.49 8.24 -4.44
N ARG A 210 -17.77 9.49 -4.81
CA ARG A 210 -18.85 9.85 -5.73
C ARG A 210 -18.63 9.24 -7.12
N VAL A 211 -17.42 9.34 -7.63
CA VAL A 211 -17.06 8.80 -8.96
C VAL A 211 -17.22 7.29 -8.98
N LEU A 212 -16.77 6.59 -7.94
CA LEU A 212 -16.95 5.14 -7.85
C LEU A 212 -18.42 4.72 -7.77
N LYS A 213 -19.26 5.46 -7.06
CA LYS A 213 -20.71 5.24 -7.05
C LYS A 213 -21.31 5.40 -8.46
N SER A 214 -20.90 6.45 -9.18
CA SER A 214 -21.35 6.70 -10.57
C SER A 214 -20.88 5.59 -11.53
N LEU A 215 -19.61 5.20 -11.46
CA LEU A 215 -19.06 4.10 -12.26
C LEU A 215 -19.76 2.77 -11.97
N GLY A 216 -20.02 2.47 -10.69
CA GLY A 216 -20.75 1.25 -10.31
C GLY A 216 -22.16 1.20 -10.86
N LEU A 217 -22.86 2.34 -10.96
CA LEU A 217 -24.17 2.44 -11.61
C LEU A 217 -24.06 2.16 -13.12
N GLN A 218 -23.10 2.78 -13.80
CA GLN A 218 -22.93 2.62 -15.24
C GLN A 218 -22.55 1.17 -15.62
N ILE A 219 -21.62 0.56 -14.89
CA ILE A 219 -21.21 -0.83 -15.09
C ILE A 219 -22.41 -1.78 -14.88
N SER A 220 -23.24 -1.55 -13.84
CA SER A 220 -24.38 -2.41 -13.59
C SER A 220 -25.48 -2.30 -14.68
N HIS A 221 -25.61 -1.16 -15.34
CA HIS A 221 -26.57 -0.97 -16.44
C HIS A 221 -26.08 -1.58 -17.77
N SER A 222 -24.78 -1.71 -17.95
CA SER A 222 -24.21 -2.28 -19.18
C SER A 222 -24.27 -3.81 -19.21
N GLN A 223 -24.60 -4.45 -18.09
CA GLN A 223 -24.71 -5.93 -17.97
C GLN A 223 -26.17 -6.42 -18.05
N THR A 224 -27.15 -5.54 -18.22
CA THR A 224 -28.58 -5.86 -18.38
C THR A 224 -29.00 -5.75 -19.82
#